data_bf94c2296c69f4a2ebc44e6d48eb03ab
#
_entry.id   bf94c2296c69f4a2ebc44e6d48eb03ab
#
_cell.length_a   1.000
_cell.length_b   1.000
_cell.length_c   1.000
_cell.angle_alpha   90.00
_cell.angle_beta   90.00
_cell.angle_gamma   90.00
#
_symmetry.space_group_name_H-M   'P 1'
#
loop_
_entity.id
_entity.type
_entity.pdbx_description
1 polymer ?
#
loop_
_entity_poly.entity_id
_entity_poly.type
_entity_poly.pdbx_seq_one_letter_code
_entity_poly.pdbx_strand_id
1 'polypeptide(L)'
;ILGNTISLNLIIGIGLSIICLLFLDPILRFFGASDQTLIYAHEYMVIILLGNVVSHMYFGMNALLRAASKPKQAMFATIFTVVMNVILDALFILVFKWGIQGAAIATILSQLMALMWQIKLFRNKNELLHFKKGIYRLKRKLVDNILAIGISPFLMNVCACIIVIFINNQLVRFGGDLSVGAYGIANGIAMVFVMFVFGVNQGMQPIAGYNYGAQKLDRLIRVLNLSIIAATAIMVTGWLIAMFLSYYCARMFTTDKQLIDLGIKAIRVVMFCFPVIGFQMVITNFFQCIGKVKISIFLSLSRQLLILLPLLAFLPMIWDIDGVWYSMPISDFSAAVIAGVVMVWYMN
;
A
#
# COMPACT_ATOMS: atom_id res chain seq x y z
N ILE A 1 -16.02 17.71 -7.41
CA ILE A 1 -14.97 16.75 -6.98
C ILE A 1 -14.41 16.06 -8.22
N LEU A 2 -15.20 15.27 -9.01
CA LEU A 2 -14.72 14.47 -10.15
C LEU A 2 -13.72 15.20 -11.06
N GLY A 3 -14.07 16.38 -11.60
CA GLY A 3 -13.19 17.13 -12.49
C GLY A 3 -11.92 17.64 -11.82
N ASN A 4 -12.00 18.11 -10.57
CA ASN A 4 -10.83 18.55 -9.81
C ASN A 4 -9.87 17.39 -9.51
N THR A 5 -10.40 16.19 -9.19
CA THR A 5 -9.56 14.99 -9.01
C THR A 5 -8.85 14.62 -10.30
N ILE A 6 -9.53 14.67 -11.45
CA ILE A 6 -8.93 14.39 -12.76
C ILE A 6 -7.82 15.39 -13.06
N SER A 7 -8.09 16.70 -12.91
CA SER A 7 -7.10 17.74 -13.19
C SER A 7 -5.88 17.61 -12.26
N LEU A 8 -6.08 17.31 -10.98
CA LEU A 8 -4.99 17.08 -10.03
C LEU A 8 -4.17 15.85 -10.39
N ASN A 9 -4.82 14.73 -10.73
CA ASN A 9 -4.11 13.51 -11.14
C ASN A 9 -3.26 13.74 -12.40
N LEU A 10 -3.75 14.53 -13.36
CA LEU A 10 -2.97 14.90 -14.54
C LEU A 10 -1.77 15.76 -14.18
N ILE A 11 -1.97 16.82 -13.39
CA ILE A 11 -0.91 17.76 -13.00
C ILE A 11 0.16 17.04 -12.17
N ILE A 12 -0.26 16.27 -11.16
CA ILE A 12 0.67 15.53 -10.29
C ILE A 12 1.37 14.43 -11.09
N GLY A 13 0.63 13.67 -11.90
CA GLY A 13 1.19 12.60 -12.71
C GLY A 13 2.24 13.10 -13.70
N ILE A 14 1.96 14.18 -14.42
CA ILE A 14 2.91 14.79 -15.35
C ILE A 14 4.11 15.38 -14.60
N GLY A 15 3.85 16.17 -13.54
CA GLY A 15 4.90 16.81 -12.76
C GLY A 15 5.88 15.81 -12.14
N LEU A 16 5.35 14.75 -11.50
CA LEU A 16 6.18 13.67 -10.96
C LEU A 16 6.96 12.93 -12.05
N SER A 17 6.32 12.64 -13.19
CA SER A 17 7.02 11.99 -14.31
C SER A 17 8.20 12.81 -14.80
N ILE A 18 8.02 14.12 -15.01
CA ILE A 18 9.09 15.00 -15.45
C ILE A 18 10.23 15.03 -14.43
N ILE A 19 9.91 15.24 -13.15
CA ILE A 19 10.91 15.30 -12.08
C ILE A 19 11.68 13.98 -11.99
N CYS A 20 10.97 12.84 -11.97
CA CYS A 20 11.61 11.53 -11.87
C CYS A 20 12.43 11.18 -13.11
N LEU A 21 12.01 11.58 -14.32
CA LEU A 21 12.80 11.36 -15.54
C LEU A 21 14.09 12.20 -15.54
N LEU A 22 14.04 13.45 -15.08
CA LEU A 22 15.23 14.32 -15.00
C LEU A 22 16.29 13.79 -14.02
N PHE A 23 15.86 13.14 -12.95
CA PHE A 23 16.74 12.62 -11.89
C PHE A 23 16.73 11.08 -11.82
N LEU A 24 16.43 10.39 -12.93
CA LEU A 24 16.18 8.95 -12.90
C LEU A 24 17.38 8.14 -12.39
N ASP A 25 18.58 8.34 -12.94
CA ASP A 25 19.76 7.59 -12.54
C ASP A 25 20.17 7.85 -11.08
N PRO A 26 20.24 9.10 -10.60
CA PRO A 26 20.44 9.37 -9.17
C PRO A 26 19.40 8.69 -8.26
N ILE A 27 18.13 8.69 -8.66
CA ILE A 27 17.06 8.04 -7.90
C ILE A 27 17.28 6.53 -7.87
N LEU A 28 17.53 5.89 -9.00
CA LEU A 28 17.77 4.45 -9.07
C LEU A 28 18.99 4.02 -8.25
N ARG A 29 20.10 4.77 -8.32
CA ARG A 29 21.29 4.53 -7.50
C ARG A 29 21.00 4.70 -6.00
N PHE A 30 20.23 5.71 -5.62
CA PHE A 30 19.79 5.92 -4.23
C PHE A 30 18.99 4.72 -3.69
N PHE A 31 18.17 4.08 -4.53
CA PHE A 31 17.42 2.87 -4.18
C PHE A 31 18.25 1.57 -4.31
N GLY A 32 19.55 1.66 -4.61
CA GLY A 32 20.46 0.52 -4.57
C GLY A 32 20.72 -0.17 -5.92
N ALA A 33 20.41 0.49 -7.04
CA ALA A 33 20.76 -0.06 -8.34
C ALA A 33 22.29 -0.07 -8.53
N SER A 34 22.84 -1.27 -8.79
CA SER A 34 24.25 -1.45 -9.19
C SER A 34 24.45 -1.05 -10.65
N ASP A 35 25.71 -0.86 -11.07
CA ASP A 35 26.01 -0.52 -12.47
C ASP A 35 25.47 -1.57 -13.46
N GLN A 36 25.39 -2.83 -13.06
CA GLN A 36 24.86 -3.91 -13.89
C GLN A 36 23.32 -3.88 -13.96
N THR A 37 22.65 -3.53 -12.88
CA THR A 37 21.17 -3.50 -12.82
C THR A 37 20.58 -2.18 -13.26
N LEU A 38 21.38 -1.10 -13.25
CA LEU A 38 20.96 0.26 -13.60
C LEU A 38 20.38 0.33 -15.02
N ILE A 39 21.00 -0.34 -15.98
CA ILE A 39 20.57 -0.34 -17.39
C ILE A 39 19.13 -0.86 -17.49
N TYR A 40 18.86 -2.03 -16.91
CA TYR A 40 17.54 -2.65 -16.95
C TYR A 40 16.48 -1.86 -16.15
N ALA A 41 16.90 -1.34 -14.99
CA ALA A 41 16.02 -0.51 -14.16
C ALA A 41 15.67 0.81 -14.86
N HIS A 42 16.61 1.43 -15.56
CA HIS A 42 16.41 2.65 -16.34
C HIS A 42 15.40 2.41 -17.49
N GLU A 43 15.64 1.38 -18.30
CA GLU A 43 14.75 1.02 -19.42
C GLU A 43 13.31 0.77 -18.95
N TYR A 44 13.13 0.02 -17.86
CA TYR A 44 11.82 -0.24 -17.26
C TYR A 44 11.16 1.05 -16.76
N MET A 45 11.88 1.83 -15.96
CA MET A 45 11.34 3.00 -15.28
C MET A 45 11.00 4.15 -16.25
N VAL A 46 11.76 4.33 -17.34
CA VAL A 46 11.41 5.30 -18.38
C VAL A 46 10.02 5.02 -18.94
N ILE A 47 9.72 3.78 -19.29
CA ILE A 47 8.40 3.40 -19.83
C ILE A 47 7.30 3.60 -18.78
N ILE A 48 7.53 3.17 -17.55
CA ILE A 48 6.57 3.36 -16.45
C ILE A 48 6.31 4.84 -16.19
N LEU A 49 7.34 5.69 -16.18
CA LEU A 49 7.20 7.13 -15.95
C LEU A 49 6.49 7.85 -17.11
N LEU A 50 6.73 7.44 -18.34
CA LEU A 50 5.96 7.94 -19.49
C LEU A 50 4.49 7.54 -19.40
N GLY A 51 4.20 6.33 -18.93
CA GLY A 51 2.85 5.84 -18.70
C GLY A 51 2.22 6.25 -17.36
N ASN A 52 2.93 6.92 -16.47
CA ASN A 52 2.50 7.25 -15.12
C ASN A 52 1.18 8.03 -15.06
N VAL A 53 0.94 8.91 -16.02
CA VAL A 53 -0.33 9.64 -16.13
C VAL A 53 -1.51 8.68 -16.31
N VAL A 54 -1.33 7.61 -17.10
CA VAL A 54 -2.34 6.55 -17.28
C VAL A 54 -2.60 5.85 -15.97
N SER A 55 -1.54 5.48 -15.23
CA SER A 55 -1.63 4.82 -13.93
C SER A 55 -2.38 5.69 -12.91
N HIS A 56 -2.00 6.95 -12.77
CA HIS A 56 -2.68 7.89 -11.86
C HIS A 56 -4.16 8.06 -12.19
N MET A 57 -4.48 8.18 -13.49
CA MET A 57 -5.88 8.29 -13.94
C MET A 57 -6.65 7.01 -13.67
N TYR A 58 -6.07 5.84 -13.95
CA TYR A 58 -6.69 4.55 -13.70
C TYR A 58 -7.02 4.35 -12.20
N PHE A 59 -6.06 4.57 -11.32
CA PHE A 59 -6.28 4.45 -9.87
C PHE A 59 -7.26 5.49 -9.33
N GLY A 60 -7.17 6.73 -9.80
CA GLY A 60 -8.09 7.79 -9.42
C GLY A 60 -9.53 7.51 -9.84
N MET A 61 -9.75 7.06 -11.11
CA MET A 61 -11.07 6.67 -11.59
C MET A 61 -11.62 5.44 -10.86
N ASN A 62 -10.77 4.48 -10.54
CA ASN A 62 -11.16 3.31 -9.75
C ASN A 62 -11.64 3.69 -8.35
N ALA A 63 -10.94 4.61 -7.67
CA ALA A 63 -11.36 5.15 -6.38
C ALA A 63 -12.70 5.91 -6.48
N LEU A 64 -12.90 6.69 -7.54
CA LEU A 64 -14.14 7.41 -7.79
C LEU A 64 -15.33 6.47 -8.08
N LEU A 65 -15.11 5.33 -8.75
CA LEU A 65 -16.14 4.29 -8.92
C LEU A 65 -16.60 3.72 -7.58
N ARG A 66 -15.65 3.44 -6.67
CA ARG A 66 -15.99 2.99 -5.30
C ARG A 66 -16.78 4.04 -4.54
N ALA A 67 -16.35 5.30 -4.59
CA ALA A 67 -17.04 6.43 -3.95
C ALA A 67 -18.44 6.70 -4.56
N ALA A 68 -18.64 6.37 -5.85
CA ALA A 68 -19.92 6.46 -6.55
C ALA A 68 -20.87 5.27 -6.26
N SER A 69 -20.60 4.46 -5.24
CA SER A 69 -21.35 3.25 -4.89
C SER A 69 -21.35 2.17 -5.98
N LYS A 70 -20.25 2.11 -6.77
CA LYS A 70 -20.05 1.12 -7.84
C LYS A 70 -18.82 0.21 -7.59
N PRO A 71 -18.72 -0.41 -6.39
CA PRO A 71 -17.53 -1.23 -6.06
C PRO A 71 -17.36 -2.43 -6.98
N LYS A 72 -18.46 -3.03 -7.46
CA LYS A 72 -18.40 -4.14 -8.44
C LYS A 72 -17.70 -3.74 -9.73
N GLN A 73 -18.00 -2.55 -10.28
CA GLN A 73 -17.34 -2.05 -11.48
C GLN A 73 -15.87 -1.74 -11.24
N ALA A 74 -15.53 -1.16 -10.09
CA ALA A 74 -14.14 -0.95 -9.69
C ALA A 74 -13.38 -2.29 -9.57
N MET A 75 -13.99 -3.33 -9.00
CA MET A 75 -13.44 -4.67 -8.92
C MET A 75 -13.20 -5.27 -10.31
N PHE A 76 -14.19 -5.21 -11.20
CA PHE A 76 -14.05 -5.71 -12.57
C PHE A 76 -12.93 -5.00 -13.33
N ALA A 77 -12.78 -3.67 -13.18
CA ALA A 77 -11.67 -2.93 -13.76
C ALA A 77 -10.33 -3.47 -13.28
N THR A 78 -10.20 -3.75 -11.97
CA THR A 78 -8.97 -4.27 -11.39
C THR A 78 -8.67 -5.69 -11.87
N ILE A 79 -9.66 -6.59 -11.85
CA ILE A 79 -9.49 -7.97 -12.34
C ILE A 79 -9.11 -7.96 -13.84
N PHE A 80 -9.80 -7.15 -14.65
CA PHE A 80 -9.49 -7.01 -16.06
C PHE A 80 -8.04 -6.54 -16.27
N THR A 81 -7.59 -5.53 -15.51
CA THR A 81 -6.21 -5.04 -15.60
C THR A 81 -5.21 -6.13 -15.27
N VAL A 82 -5.42 -6.90 -14.19
CA VAL A 82 -4.52 -7.99 -13.78
C VAL A 82 -4.48 -9.09 -14.83
N VAL A 83 -5.63 -9.54 -15.31
CA VAL A 83 -5.70 -10.61 -16.34
C VAL A 83 -5.04 -10.15 -17.64
N MET A 84 -5.35 -8.93 -18.10
CA MET A 84 -4.74 -8.39 -19.31
C MET A 84 -3.23 -8.17 -19.14
N ASN A 85 -2.77 -7.76 -17.97
CA ASN A 85 -1.34 -7.63 -17.72
C ASN A 85 -0.63 -8.98 -17.85
N VAL A 86 -1.14 -10.05 -17.22
CA VAL A 86 -0.56 -11.41 -17.33
C VAL A 86 -0.52 -11.88 -18.79
N ILE A 87 -1.59 -11.65 -19.57
CA ILE A 87 -1.64 -12.03 -20.97
C ILE A 87 -0.62 -11.23 -21.79
N LEU A 88 -0.55 -9.91 -21.59
CA LEU A 88 0.36 -9.04 -22.30
C LEU A 88 1.82 -9.26 -21.90
N ASP A 89 2.09 -9.57 -20.62
CA ASP A 89 3.42 -9.96 -20.15
C ASP A 89 3.90 -11.21 -20.89
N ALA A 90 3.06 -12.26 -20.95
CA ALA A 90 3.39 -13.46 -21.68
C ALA A 90 3.65 -13.18 -23.18
N LEU A 91 2.83 -12.34 -23.80
CA LEU A 91 2.97 -11.97 -25.19
C LEU A 91 4.25 -11.19 -25.47
N PHE A 92 4.52 -10.12 -24.67
CA PHE A 92 5.65 -9.22 -24.94
C PHE A 92 6.98 -9.79 -24.49
N ILE A 93 7.00 -10.56 -23.39
CA ILE A 93 8.23 -11.17 -22.88
C ILE A 93 8.58 -12.45 -23.63
N LEU A 94 7.61 -13.37 -23.81
CA LEU A 94 7.89 -14.71 -24.35
C LEU A 94 7.83 -14.74 -25.89
N VAL A 95 6.83 -14.09 -26.50
CA VAL A 95 6.64 -14.13 -27.96
C VAL A 95 7.47 -13.05 -28.66
N PHE A 96 7.34 -11.77 -28.23
CA PHE A 96 8.06 -10.67 -28.85
C PHE A 96 9.48 -10.49 -28.32
N LYS A 97 9.84 -11.15 -27.20
CA LYS A 97 11.17 -11.12 -26.58
C LYS A 97 11.66 -9.72 -26.22
N TRP A 98 10.74 -8.82 -25.85
CA TRP A 98 11.07 -7.46 -25.45
C TRP A 98 11.63 -7.37 -24.02
N GLY A 99 11.77 -8.50 -23.32
CA GLY A 99 12.35 -8.54 -21.98
C GLY A 99 11.65 -7.62 -20.99
N ILE A 100 12.44 -6.85 -20.24
CA ILE A 100 11.93 -5.99 -19.17
C ILE A 100 11.11 -4.80 -19.70
N GLN A 101 11.41 -4.31 -20.89
CA GLN A 101 10.62 -3.26 -21.55
C GLN A 101 9.20 -3.77 -21.88
N GLY A 102 9.10 -5.03 -22.31
CA GLY A 102 7.82 -5.68 -22.55
C GLY A 102 6.91 -5.71 -21.32
N ALA A 103 7.48 -6.03 -20.15
CA ALA A 103 6.74 -6.00 -18.88
C ALA A 103 6.23 -4.59 -18.53
N ALA A 104 7.05 -3.56 -18.73
CA ALA A 104 6.64 -2.17 -18.49
C ALA A 104 5.50 -1.75 -19.42
N ILE A 105 5.60 -2.07 -20.71
CA ILE A 105 4.57 -1.76 -21.72
C ILE A 105 3.27 -2.51 -21.39
N ALA A 106 3.34 -3.79 -21.03
CA ALA A 106 2.18 -4.59 -20.67
C ALA A 106 1.42 -3.98 -19.48
N THR A 107 2.16 -3.51 -18.48
CA THR A 107 1.59 -2.84 -17.31
C THR A 107 0.82 -1.57 -17.71
N ILE A 108 1.42 -0.69 -18.49
CA ILE A 108 0.76 0.56 -18.89
C ILE A 108 -0.40 0.30 -19.85
N LEU A 109 -0.26 -0.64 -20.77
CA LEU A 109 -1.29 -0.96 -21.75
C LEU A 109 -2.52 -1.60 -21.10
N SER A 110 -2.33 -2.52 -20.15
CA SER A 110 -3.44 -3.11 -19.38
C SER A 110 -4.21 -2.07 -18.58
N GLN A 111 -3.52 -1.12 -17.95
CA GLN A 111 -4.13 -0.01 -17.22
C GLN A 111 -4.85 0.97 -18.19
N LEU A 112 -4.27 1.25 -19.35
CA LEU A 112 -4.89 2.10 -20.36
C LEU A 112 -6.21 1.50 -20.87
N MET A 113 -6.24 0.19 -21.15
CA MET A 113 -7.46 -0.49 -21.57
C MET A 113 -8.57 -0.40 -20.50
N ALA A 114 -8.21 -0.65 -19.24
CA ALA A 114 -9.14 -0.51 -18.12
C ALA A 114 -9.59 0.94 -17.91
N LEU A 115 -8.69 1.92 -18.06
CA LEU A 115 -9.01 3.34 -17.99
C LEU A 115 -10.01 3.75 -19.08
N MET A 116 -9.84 3.30 -20.32
CA MET A 116 -10.77 3.58 -21.41
C MET A 116 -12.18 3.06 -21.07
N TRP A 117 -12.27 1.86 -20.50
CA TRP A 117 -13.54 1.31 -20.03
C TRP A 117 -14.14 2.14 -18.87
N GLN A 118 -13.35 2.55 -17.89
CA GLN A 118 -13.79 3.43 -16.79
C GLN A 118 -14.28 4.78 -17.33
N ILE A 119 -13.57 5.40 -18.26
CA ILE A 119 -14.00 6.65 -18.91
C ILE A 119 -15.36 6.47 -19.60
N LYS A 120 -15.59 5.33 -20.27
CA LYS A 120 -16.89 5.03 -20.87
C LYS A 120 -18.02 4.99 -19.85
N LEU A 121 -17.76 4.44 -18.66
CA LEU A 121 -18.75 4.43 -17.56
C LEU A 121 -19.11 5.85 -17.08
N PHE A 122 -18.10 6.73 -16.92
CA PHE A 122 -18.33 8.12 -16.49
C PHE A 122 -18.88 9.04 -17.58
N ARG A 123 -18.95 8.58 -18.85
CA ARG A 123 -19.63 9.31 -19.93
C ARG A 123 -21.14 9.17 -19.89
N ASN A 124 -21.68 8.17 -19.18
CA ASN A 124 -23.12 7.97 -19.05
C ASN A 124 -23.74 9.07 -18.20
N LYS A 125 -24.59 9.91 -18.80
CA LYS A 125 -25.24 11.06 -18.17
C LYS A 125 -26.27 10.66 -17.10
N ASN A 126 -26.77 9.44 -17.13
CA ASN A 126 -27.74 8.92 -16.17
C ASN A 126 -27.10 8.57 -14.83
N GLU A 127 -25.78 8.64 -14.74
CA GLU A 127 -25.04 8.29 -13.54
C GLU A 127 -24.83 9.49 -12.62
N LEU A 128 -24.80 9.24 -11.30
CA LEU A 128 -24.59 10.27 -10.28
C LEU A 128 -23.30 11.07 -10.53
N LEU A 129 -22.23 10.37 -10.87
CA LEU A 129 -20.96 10.98 -11.28
C LEU A 129 -20.76 10.79 -12.77
N HIS A 130 -20.83 11.88 -13.52
CA HIS A 130 -20.58 11.90 -14.96
C HIS A 130 -19.80 13.16 -15.38
N PHE A 131 -19.18 13.11 -16.54
CA PHE A 131 -18.44 14.26 -17.09
C PHE A 131 -19.39 15.38 -17.50
N LYS A 132 -19.10 16.60 -17.04
CA LYS A 132 -19.80 17.85 -17.44
C LYS A 132 -18.78 18.85 -17.97
N LYS A 133 -19.20 19.74 -18.86
CA LYS A 133 -18.37 20.87 -19.29
C LYS A 133 -18.09 21.80 -18.10
N GLY A 134 -16.84 22.28 -17.98
CA GLY A 134 -16.46 23.26 -16.96
C GLY A 134 -16.10 22.70 -15.57
N ILE A 135 -16.18 21.38 -15.33
CA ILE A 135 -15.84 20.78 -14.02
C ILE A 135 -14.33 20.72 -13.76
N TYR A 136 -13.50 20.90 -14.77
CA TYR A 136 -12.04 20.73 -14.69
C TYR A 136 -11.31 21.93 -14.10
N ARG A 137 -11.97 23.09 -13.93
CA ARG A 137 -11.39 24.26 -13.25
C ARG A 137 -11.12 23.93 -11.79
N LEU A 138 -9.86 24.05 -11.37
CA LEU A 138 -9.45 23.82 -10.00
C LEU A 138 -10.10 24.86 -9.09
N LYS A 139 -10.83 24.38 -8.10
CA LYS A 139 -11.40 25.21 -7.03
C LYS A 139 -10.57 25.03 -5.77
N ARG A 140 -9.87 26.07 -5.32
CA ARG A 140 -8.94 26.04 -4.20
C ARG A 140 -9.48 25.26 -3.00
N LYS A 141 -10.69 25.56 -2.54
CA LYS A 141 -11.32 24.88 -1.40
C LYS A 141 -11.47 23.37 -1.61
N LEU A 142 -11.77 22.91 -2.85
CA LEU A 142 -11.85 21.47 -3.17
C LEU A 142 -10.47 20.83 -3.25
N VAL A 143 -9.50 21.53 -3.83
CA VAL A 143 -8.11 21.08 -3.91
C VAL A 143 -7.53 20.91 -2.52
N ASP A 144 -7.68 21.90 -1.64
CA ASP A 144 -7.18 21.87 -0.27
C ASP A 144 -7.77 20.68 0.51
N ASN A 145 -9.07 20.40 0.35
CA ASN A 145 -9.72 19.24 0.98
C ASN A 145 -9.22 17.90 0.42
N ILE A 146 -9.02 17.78 -0.89
CA ILE A 146 -8.49 16.57 -1.52
C ILE A 146 -7.06 16.31 -1.03
N LEU A 147 -6.21 17.33 -1.03
CA LEU A 147 -4.82 17.22 -0.58
C LEU A 147 -4.74 16.93 0.92
N ALA A 148 -5.57 17.59 1.74
CA ALA A 148 -5.61 17.36 3.18
C ALA A 148 -5.94 15.89 3.53
N ILE A 149 -6.84 15.26 2.81
CA ILE A 149 -7.15 13.83 3.00
C ILE A 149 -6.01 12.95 2.46
N GLY A 150 -5.44 13.33 1.32
CA GLY A 150 -4.37 12.59 0.64
C GLY A 150 -3.03 12.62 1.37
N ILE A 151 -2.76 13.65 2.20
CA ILE A 151 -1.50 13.78 2.94
C ILE A 151 -1.27 12.61 3.91
N SER A 152 -2.34 12.05 4.50
CA SER A 152 -2.22 10.93 5.43
C SER A 152 -1.61 9.67 4.77
N PRO A 153 -2.21 9.10 3.69
CA PRO A 153 -1.61 7.95 3.03
C PRO A 153 -0.26 8.26 2.36
N PHE A 154 -0.03 9.50 1.92
CA PHE A 154 1.26 9.92 1.40
C PHE A 154 2.35 9.81 2.47
N LEU A 155 2.15 10.43 3.64
CA LEU A 155 3.10 10.35 4.75
C LEU A 155 3.32 8.91 5.23
N MET A 156 2.25 8.08 5.25
CA MET A 156 2.39 6.66 5.57
C MET A 156 3.36 5.95 4.63
N ASN A 157 3.24 6.16 3.33
CA ASN A 157 4.11 5.52 2.35
C ASN A 157 5.55 6.05 2.42
N VAL A 158 5.75 7.36 2.58
CA VAL A 158 7.09 7.94 2.77
C VAL A 158 7.75 7.34 4.02
N CYS A 159 7.04 7.27 5.14
CA CYS A 159 7.56 6.66 6.36
C CYS A 159 7.87 5.18 6.18
N ALA A 160 7.03 4.44 5.47
CA ALA A 160 7.29 3.03 5.18
C ALA A 160 8.58 2.84 4.37
N CYS A 161 8.85 3.68 3.37
CA CYS A 161 10.11 3.66 2.62
C CYS A 161 11.32 3.92 3.52
N ILE A 162 11.26 4.96 4.37
CA ILE A 162 12.34 5.29 5.32
C ILE A 162 12.60 4.12 6.26
N ILE A 163 11.56 3.52 6.81
CA ILE A 163 11.66 2.38 7.73
C ILE A 163 12.29 1.16 7.05
N VAL A 164 11.91 0.84 5.81
CA VAL A 164 12.50 -0.28 5.07
C VAL A 164 14.00 -0.08 4.88
N ILE A 165 14.43 1.12 4.49
CA ILE A 165 15.85 1.47 4.34
C ILE A 165 16.56 1.31 5.69
N PHE A 166 15.96 1.80 6.77
CA PHE A 166 16.56 1.72 8.11
C PHE A 166 16.66 0.27 8.62
N ILE A 167 15.59 -0.53 8.44
CA ILE A 167 15.61 -1.97 8.77
C ILE A 167 16.72 -2.69 8.01
N ASN A 168 16.80 -2.50 6.70
CA ASN A 168 17.81 -3.16 5.88
C ASN A 168 19.23 -2.79 6.34
N ASN A 169 19.48 -1.52 6.62
CA ASN A 169 20.78 -1.07 7.13
C ASN A 169 21.14 -1.72 8.48
N GLN A 170 20.18 -1.83 9.38
CA GLN A 170 20.40 -2.48 10.68
C GLN A 170 20.60 -3.99 10.53
N LEU A 171 19.84 -4.65 9.65
CA LEU A 171 19.99 -6.07 9.36
C LEU A 171 21.37 -6.39 8.76
N VAL A 172 21.85 -5.58 7.81
CA VAL A 172 23.20 -5.73 7.24
C VAL A 172 24.25 -5.56 8.31
N ARG A 173 24.12 -4.51 9.16
CA ARG A 173 25.10 -4.16 10.19
C ARG A 173 25.25 -5.23 11.27
N PHE A 174 24.16 -5.78 11.75
CA PHE A 174 24.12 -6.71 12.90
C PHE A 174 23.98 -8.18 12.51
N GLY A 175 23.52 -8.50 11.31
CA GLY A 175 23.19 -9.88 10.89
C GLY A 175 23.67 -10.30 9.52
N GLY A 176 24.28 -9.38 8.76
CA GLY A 176 24.77 -9.65 7.41
C GLY A 176 23.66 -9.88 6.36
N ASP A 177 24.08 -10.22 5.15
CA ASP A 177 23.19 -10.34 3.98
C ASP A 177 22.13 -11.43 4.12
N LEU A 178 22.47 -12.54 4.81
CA LEU A 178 21.50 -13.62 5.06
C LEU A 178 20.28 -13.13 5.87
N SER A 179 20.49 -12.19 6.79
CA SER A 179 19.39 -11.63 7.62
C SER A 179 18.48 -10.73 6.79
N VAL A 180 19.02 -10.00 5.82
CA VAL A 180 18.21 -9.22 4.86
C VAL A 180 17.37 -10.17 4.00
N GLY A 181 17.94 -11.28 3.54
CA GLY A 181 17.22 -12.32 2.82
C GLY A 181 16.08 -12.93 3.64
N ALA A 182 16.35 -13.28 4.90
CA ALA A 182 15.36 -13.80 5.82
C ALA A 182 14.21 -12.81 6.09
N TYR A 183 14.54 -11.52 6.26
CA TYR A 183 13.55 -10.45 6.37
C TYR A 183 12.71 -10.31 5.09
N GLY A 184 13.36 -10.36 3.93
CA GLY A 184 12.67 -10.32 2.63
C GLY A 184 11.61 -11.40 2.49
N ILE A 185 11.93 -12.65 2.89
CA ILE A 185 11.00 -13.78 2.92
C ILE A 185 9.84 -13.49 3.87
N ALA A 186 10.13 -13.10 5.12
CA ALA A 186 9.10 -12.81 6.13
C ALA A 186 8.18 -11.68 5.70
N ASN A 187 8.75 -10.59 5.18
CA ASN A 187 8.00 -9.44 4.69
C ASN A 187 7.14 -9.77 3.46
N GLY A 188 7.65 -10.61 2.54
CA GLY A 188 6.89 -11.08 1.39
C GLY A 188 5.63 -11.84 1.77
N ILE A 189 5.74 -12.75 2.75
CA ILE A 189 4.59 -13.50 3.29
C ILE A 189 3.63 -12.55 4.03
N ALA A 190 4.16 -11.66 4.86
CA ALA A 190 3.39 -10.67 5.61
C ALA A 190 2.56 -9.78 4.69
N MET A 191 3.14 -9.32 3.57
CA MET A 191 2.47 -8.46 2.59
C MET A 191 1.22 -9.10 1.98
N VAL A 192 1.18 -10.42 1.79
CA VAL A 192 -0.01 -11.11 1.27
C VAL A 192 -1.20 -10.86 2.19
N PHE A 193 -1.06 -11.03 3.50
CA PHE A 193 -2.13 -10.82 4.48
C PHE A 193 -2.48 -9.35 4.63
N VAL A 194 -1.48 -8.47 4.63
CA VAL A 194 -1.67 -7.01 4.64
C VAL A 194 -2.51 -6.55 3.44
N MET A 195 -2.30 -7.11 2.24
CA MET A 195 -3.09 -6.78 1.05
C MET A 195 -4.56 -7.18 1.19
N PHE A 196 -4.87 -8.31 1.83
CA PHE A 196 -6.26 -8.67 2.13
C PHE A 196 -6.91 -7.67 3.09
N VAL A 197 -6.20 -7.21 4.11
CA VAL A 197 -6.72 -6.17 5.03
C VAL A 197 -6.89 -4.83 4.31
N PHE A 198 -6.01 -4.46 3.40
CA PHE A 198 -6.23 -3.31 2.52
C PHE A 198 -7.51 -3.45 1.69
N GLY A 199 -7.83 -4.65 1.21
CA GLY A 199 -9.09 -4.93 0.52
C GLY A 199 -10.31 -4.67 1.42
N VAL A 200 -10.28 -5.14 2.67
CA VAL A 200 -11.33 -4.87 3.67
C VAL A 200 -11.47 -3.36 3.92
N ASN A 201 -10.37 -2.66 4.11
CA ASN A 201 -10.34 -1.21 4.34
C ASN A 201 -10.91 -0.43 3.14
N GLN A 202 -10.58 -0.82 1.92
CA GLN A 202 -11.13 -0.21 0.71
C GLN A 202 -12.64 -0.44 0.56
N GLY A 203 -13.16 -1.58 1.02
CA GLY A 203 -14.59 -1.87 1.10
C GLY A 203 -15.30 -1.06 2.19
N MET A 204 -14.66 -0.90 3.36
CA MET A 204 -15.17 -0.10 4.47
C MET A 204 -15.30 1.39 4.11
N GLN A 205 -14.33 1.93 3.40
CA GLN A 205 -14.18 3.37 3.14
C GLN A 205 -15.44 4.08 2.62
N PRO A 206 -16.07 3.64 1.50
CA PRO A 206 -17.26 4.32 0.98
C PRO A 206 -18.47 4.15 1.90
N ILE A 207 -18.60 3.00 2.59
CA ILE A 207 -19.73 2.71 3.48
C ILE A 207 -19.62 3.55 4.75
N ALA A 208 -18.44 3.61 5.36
CA ALA A 208 -18.20 4.41 6.56
C ALA A 208 -18.37 5.91 6.27
N GLY A 209 -17.77 6.41 5.18
CA GLY A 209 -17.90 7.82 4.79
C GLY A 209 -19.34 8.23 4.51
N TYR A 210 -20.11 7.39 3.80
CA TYR A 210 -21.52 7.66 3.54
C TYR A 210 -22.38 7.70 4.82
N ASN A 211 -22.26 6.68 5.69
CA ASN A 211 -23.04 6.59 6.92
C ASN A 211 -22.67 7.69 7.93
N TYR A 212 -21.39 8.08 8.00
CA TYR A 212 -20.93 9.22 8.80
C TYR A 212 -21.55 10.54 8.31
N GLY A 213 -21.50 10.79 7.00
CA GLY A 213 -22.14 11.98 6.40
C GLY A 213 -23.67 12.01 6.55
N ALA A 214 -24.31 10.86 6.57
CA ALA A 214 -25.76 10.71 6.78
C ALA A 214 -26.15 10.66 8.27
N GLN A 215 -25.21 10.83 9.21
CA GLN A 215 -25.42 10.76 10.67
C GLN A 215 -26.04 9.45 11.18
N LYS A 216 -25.81 8.34 10.44
CA LYS A 216 -26.31 6.99 10.78
C LYS A 216 -25.24 6.23 11.59
N LEU A 217 -25.07 6.65 12.86
CA LEU A 217 -23.99 6.15 13.72
C LEU A 217 -24.06 4.64 13.97
N ASP A 218 -25.25 4.06 14.16
CA ASP A 218 -25.41 2.61 14.37
C ASP A 218 -24.85 1.80 13.19
N ARG A 219 -25.13 2.26 11.97
CA ARG A 219 -24.60 1.60 10.77
C ARG A 219 -23.09 1.81 10.61
N LEU A 220 -22.60 2.98 10.99
CA LEU A 220 -21.18 3.29 10.99
C LEU A 220 -20.41 2.36 11.94
N ILE A 221 -20.89 2.20 13.19
CA ILE A 221 -20.29 1.31 14.19
C ILE A 221 -20.36 -0.15 13.73
N ARG A 222 -21.50 -0.56 13.14
CA ARG A 222 -21.63 -1.94 12.62
C ARG A 222 -20.62 -2.23 11.51
N VAL A 223 -20.40 -1.31 10.58
CA VAL A 223 -19.42 -1.46 9.51
C VAL A 223 -17.99 -1.52 10.08
N LEU A 224 -17.68 -0.66 11.04
CA LEU A 224 -16.41 -0.67 11.73
C LEU A 224 -16.15 -2.04 12.40
N ASN A 225 -17.11 -2.53 13.21
CA ASN A 225 -16.96 -3.81 13.91
C ASN A 225 -16.80 -4.99 12.93
N LEU A 226 -17.57 -5.03 11.85
CA LEU A 226 -17.44 -6.06 10.82
C LEU A 226 -16.07 -6.01 10.14
N SER A 227 -15.55 -4.80 9.88
CA SER A 227 -14.23 -4.63 9.29
C SER A 227 -13.11 -5.05 10.25
N ILE A 228 -13.23 -4.76 11.55
CA ILE A 228 -12.29 -5.22 12.58
C ILE A 228 -12.29 -6.75 12.64
N ILE A 229 -13.47 -7.38 12.73
CA ILE A 229 -13.59 -8.85 12.78
C ILE A 229 -12.97 -9.49 11.54
N ALA A 230 -13.30 -9.00 10.35
CA ALA A 230 -12.77 -9.53 9.10
C ALA A 230 -11.25 -9.37 9.00
N ALA A 231 -10.71 -8.18 9.31
CA ALA A 231 -9.27 -7.92 9.28
C ALA A 231 -8.52 -8.76 10.34
N THR A 232 -9.07 -8.87 11.55
CA THR A 232 -8.48 -9.70 12.61
C THR A 232 -8.49 -11.17 12.24
N ALA A 233 -9.58 -11.69 11.65
CA ALA A 233 -9.65 -13.08 11.18
C ALA A 233 -8.59 -13.38 10.11
N ILE A 234 -8.41 -12.47 9.13
CA ILE A 234 -7.36 -12.57 8.11
C ILE A 234 -5.97 -12.61 8.76
N MET A 235 -5.70 -11.69 9.68
CA MET A 235 -4.40 -11.58 10.34
C MET A 235 -4.11 -12.75 11.29
N VAL A 236 -5.13 -13.26 11.99
CA VAL A 236 -5.02 -14.50 12.80
C VAL A 236 -4.70 -15.70 11.90
N THR A 237 -5.34 -15.81 10.74
CA THR A 237 -5.00 -16.87 9.78
C THR A 237 -3.53 -16.76 9.33
N GLY A 238 -3.06 -15.55 9.02
CA GLY A 238 -1.65 -15.31 8.70
C GLY A 238 -0.71 -15.67 9.86
N TRP A 239 -1.08 -15.32 11.09
CA TRP A 239 -0.35 -15.68 12.29
C TRP A 239 -0.27 -17.21 12.49
N LEU A 240 -1.38 -17.93 12.35
CA LEU A 240 -1.39 -19.40 12.42
C LEU A 240 -0.45 -20.01 11.39
N ILE A 241 -0.51 -19.55 10.15
CA ILE A 241 0.39 -20.02 9.08
C ILE A 241 1.85 -19.72 9.44
N ALA A 242 2.15 -18.52 9.95
CA ALA A 242 3.49 -18.15 10.36
C ALA A 242 4.03 -18.98 11.51
N MET A 243 3.17 -19.31 12.50
CA MET A 243 3.62 -20.10 13.67
C MET A 243 3.80 -21.58 13.37
N PHE A 244 2.87 -22.19 12.62
CA PHE A 244 2.84 -23.64 12.41
C PHE A 244 3.45 -24.07 11.07
N LEU A 245 3.42 -23.25 10.03
CA LEU A 245 3.85 -23.59 8.67
C LEU A 245 5.07 -22.78 8.21
N SER A 246 5.79 -22.11 9.11
CA SER A 246 6.95 -21.25 8.79
C SER A 246 8.02 -21.97 7.96
N TYR A 247 8.28 -23.24 8.22
CA TYR A 247 9.22 -24.05 7.44
C TYR A 247 8.80 -24.14 5.96
N TYR A 248 7.55 -24.51 5.71
CA TYR A 248 7.05 -24.62 4.33
C TYR A 248 7.03 -23.26 3.62
N CYS A 249 6.66 -22.21 4.35
CA CYS A 249 6.68 -20.85 3.83
C CYS A 249 8.09 -20.42 3.43
N ALA A 250 9.11 -20.64 4.28
CA ALA A 250 10.49 -20.31 3.94
C ALA A 250 11.02 -21.13 2.76
N ARG A 251 10.69 -22.43 2.71
CA ARG A 251 11.10 -23.34 1.64
C ARG A 251 10.53 -22.99 0.26
N MET A 252 9.41 -22.28 0.19
CA MET A 252 8.87 -21.78 -1.09
C MET A 252 9.77 -20.73 -1.76
N PHE A 253 10.61 -20.02 -0.98
CA PHE A 253 11.47 -18.96 -1.49
C PHE A 253 12.91 -19.40 -1.71
N THR A 254 13.40 -20.40 -0.97
CA THR A 254 14.80 -20.84 -1.03
C THR A 254 14.98 -22.29 -0.70
N THR A 255 16.09 -22.87 -1.19
CA THR A 255 16.54 -24.23 -0.86
C THR A 255 17.74 -24.25 0.07
N ASP A 256 18.33 -23.08 0.35
CA ASP A 256 19.46 -22.93 1.27
C ASP A 256 18.99 -23.14 2.72
N LYS A 257 19.60 -24.12 3.39
CA LYS A 257 19.25 -24.51 4.76
C LYS A 257 19.48 -23.36 5.76
N GLN A 258 20.59 -22.63 5.65
CA GLN A 258 20.89 -21.54 6.57
C GLN A 258 19.86 -20.42 6.46
N LEU A 259 19.48 -20.07 5.23
CA LEU A 259 18.48 -19.04 4.97
C LEU A 259 17.07 -19.53 5.38
N ILE A 260 16.76 -20.82 5.27
CA ILE A 260 15.49 -21.40 5.76
C ILE A 260 15.40 -21.27 7.28
N ASP A 261 16.45 -21.65 8.03
CA ASP A 261 16.44 -21.59 9.49
C ASP A 261 16.30 -20.15 10.01
N LEU A 262 17.03 -19.22 9.43
CA LEU A 262 16.86 -17.79 9.72
C LEU A 262 15.48 -17.27 9.32
N GLY A 263 14.98 -17.69 8.15
CA GLY A 263 13.67 -17.33 7.64
C GLY A 263 12.53 -17.78 8.56
N ILE A 264 12.62 -18.98 9.12
CA ILE A 264 11.65 -19.48 10.12
C ILE A 264 11.61 -18.55 11.32
N LYS A 265 12.78 -18.19 11.88
CA LYS A 265 12.87 -17.24 13.00
C LYS A 265 12.27 -15.88 12.62
N ALA A 266 12.66 -15.35 11.47
CA ALA A 266 12.16 -14.06 10.97
C ALA A 266 10.64 -14.06 10.79
N ILE A 267 10.06 -15.08 10.12
CA ILE A 267 8.62 -15.21 9.90
C ILE A 267 7.88 -15.20 11.24
N ARG A 268 8.31 -16.02 12.19
CA ARG A 268 7.65 -16.14 13.50
C ARG A 268 7.69 -14.85 14.29
N VAL A 269 8.82 -14.16 14.30
CA VAL A 269 8.97 -12.92 15.07
C VAL A 269 8.23 -11.75 14.38
N VAL A 270 8.42 -11.53 13.10
CA VAL A 270 7.78 -10.43 12.35
C VAL A 270 6.25 -10.56 12.38
N MET A 271 5.72 -11.79 12.28
CA MET A 271 4.27 -12.00 12.24
C MET A 271 3.68 -12.31 13.63
N PHE A 272 4.46 -12.22 14.72
CA PHE A 272 4.00 -12.51 16.08
C PHE A 272 2.79 -11.68 16.50
N CYS A 273 2.82 -10.37 16.23
CA CYS A 273 1.75 -9.43 16.61
C CYS A 273 0.67 -9.25 15.52
N PHE A 274 0.61 -10.09 14.50
CA PHE A 274 -0.38 -10.00 13.43
C PHE A 274 -1.84 -9.93 13.93
N PRO A 275 -2.27 -10.71 14.94
CA PRO A 275 -3.64 -10.60 15.44
C PRO A 275 -4.07 -9.18 15.82
N VAL A 276 -3.17 -8.34 16.29
CA VAL A 276 -3.47 -6.95 16.72
C VAL A 276 -3.25 -5.92 15.60
N ILE A 277 -2.44 -6.23 14.59
CA ILE A 277 -2.18 -5.31 13.47
C ILE A 277 -3.45 -5.06 12.66
N GLY A 278 -4.27 -6.08 12.42
CA GLY A 278 -5.53 -5.95 11.70
C GLY A 278 -6.45 -4.91 12.31
N PHE A 279 -6.60 -4.94 13.63
CA PHE A 279 -7.35 -3.95 14.40
C PHE A 279 -6.78 -2.53 14.19
N GLN A 280 -5.47 -2.36 14.39
CA GLN A 280 -4.79 -1.06 14.27
C GLN A 280 -4.95 -0.47 12.86
N MET A 281 -4.81 -1.29 11.81
CA MET A 281 -4.97 -0.84 10.41
C MET A 281 -6.39 -0.38 10.11
N VAL A 282 -7.41 -1.09 10.61
CA VAL A 282 -8.81 -0.72 10.43
C VAL A 282 -9.13 0.58 11.15
N ILE A 283 -8.72 0.74 12.40
CA ILE A 283 -8.96 1.98 13.19
C ILE A 283 -8.31 3.19 12.49
N THR A 284 -7.07 3.05 12.05
CA THR A 284 -6.36 4.14 11.36
C THR A 284 -7.09 4.56 10.08
N ASN A 285 -7.54 3.59 9.29
CA ASN A 285 -8.28 3.85 8.06
C ASN A 285 -9.70 4.40 8.34
N PHE A 286 -10.35 3.95 9.41
CA PHE A 286 -11.65 4.45 9.84
C PHE A 286 -11.61 5.96 10.11
N PHE A 287 -10.64 6.46 10.88
CA PHE A 287 -10.47 7.89 11.12
C PHE A 287 -10.22 8.68 9.83
N GLN A 288 -9.54 8.10 8.87
CA GLN A 288 -9.38 8.70 7.55
C GLN A 288 -10.73 8.81 6.81
N CYS A 289 -11.55 7.75 6.86
CA CYS A 289 -12.85 7.70 6.17
C CYS A 289 -13.86 8.73 6.71
N ILE A 290 -13.83 8.99 8.01
CA ILE A 290 -14.71 9.99 8.65
C ILE A 290 -14.13 11.41 8.64
N GLY A 291 -13.00 11.62 7.93
CA GLY A 291 -12.37 12.93 7.77
C GLY A 291 -11.56 13.42 8.97
N LYS A 292 -11.32 12.58 9.98
CA LYS A 292 -10.46 12.90 11.15
C LYS A 292 -8.99 12.66 10.81
N VAL A 293 -8.51 13.36 9.78
CA VAL A 293 -7.19 13.17 9.18
C VAL A 293 -6.05 13.28 10.19
N LYS A 294 -6.11 14.24 11.12
CA LYS A 294 -5.06 14.42 12.15
C LYS A 294 -4.88 13.18 13.04
N ILE A 295 -5.99 12.53 13.43
CA ILE A 295 -5.95 11.30 14.23
C ILE A 295 -5.38 10.15 13.40
N SER A 296 -5.80 10.01 12.14
CA SER A 296 -5.27 9.00 11.23
C SER A 296 -3.75 9.14 11.02
N ILE A 297 -3.27 10.37 10.78
CA ILE A 297 -1.84 10.67 10.66
C ILE A 297 -1.10 10.31 11.95
N PHE A 298 -1.60 10.72 13.11
CA PHE A 298 -0.99 10.43 14.40
C PHE A 298 -0.86 8.91 14.61
N LEU A 299 -1.93 8.14 14.40
CA LEU A 299 -1.91 6.68 14.56
C LEU A 299 -0.95 5.98 13.60
N SER A 300 -0.85 6.47 12.36
CA SER A 300 0.07 5.93 11.36
C SER A 300 1.53 6.23 11.69
N LEU A 301 1.81 7.51 12.03
CA LEU A 301 3.17 7.96 12.32
C LEU A 301 3.67 7.45 13.67
N SER A 302 2.78 7.28 14.66
CA SER A 302 3.15 6.76 15.98
C SER A 302 3.76 5.37 15.86
N ARG A 303 3.18 4.49 15.07
CA ARG A 303 3.73 3.14 14.83
C ARG A 303 5.11 3.20 14.20
N GLN A 304 5.28 3.96 13.13
CA GLN A 304 6.48 3.91 12.31
C GLN A 304 7.60 4.81 12.82
N LEU A 305 7.31 6.08 13.08
CA LEU A 305 8.33 7.08 13.43
C LEU A 305 8.54 7.20 14.94
N LEU A 306 7.46 7.16 15.72
CA LEU A 306 7.58 7.42 17.17
C LEU A 306 7.99 6.16 17.95
N ILE A 307 7.64 4.97 17.46
CA ILE A 307 7.91 3.73 18.16
C ILE A 307 8.96 2.89 17.43
N LEU A 308 8.68 2.47 16.18
CA LEU A 308 9.54 1.53 15.47
C LEU A 308 10.94 2.09 15.22
N LEU A 309 11.05 3.32 14.74
CA LEU A 309 12.34 3.91 14.38
C LEU A 309 13.27 4.08 15.61
N PRO A 310 12.83 4.60 16.78
CA PRO A 310 13.66 4.60 17.98
C PRO A 310 14.02 3.19 18.46
N LEU A 311 13.07 2.24 18.45
CA LEU A 311 13.37 0.85 18.84
C LEU A 311 14.45 0.24 17.95
N LEU A 312 14.37 0.43 16.63
CA LEU A 312 15.38 -0.02 15.69
C LEU A 312 16.74 0.68 15.86
N ALA A 313 16.76 1.88 16.44
CA ALA A 313 18.02 2.56 16.74
C ALA A 313 18.67 2.06 18.03
N PHE A 314 17.87 1.78 19.08
CA PHE A 314 18.38 1.48 20.42
C PHE A 314 18.46 -0.03 20.73
N LEU A 315 17.45 -0.84 20.39
CA LEU A 315 17.42 -2.26 20.73
C LEU A 315 18.59 -3.08 20.12
N PRO A 316 18.99 -2.85 18.87
CA PRO A 316 20.14 -3.57 18.30
C PRO A 316 21.46 -3.27 18.99
N MET A 317 21.59 -2.15 19.71
CA MET A 317 22.79 -1.85 20.51
C MET A 317 22.87 -2.70 21.78
N ILE A 318 21.76 -3.31 22.22
CA ILE A 318 21.68 -4.10 23.46
C ILE A 318 21.59 -5.59 23.14
N TRP A 319 20.82 -5.96 22.11
CA TRP A 319 20.49 -7.35 21.76
C TRP A 319 20.94 -7.74 20.33
N ASP A 320 21.88 -7.01 19.75
CA ASP A 320 22.38 -7.26 18.39
C ASP A 320 21.25 -7.46 17.37
N ILE A 321 21.33 -8.50 16.54
CA ILE A 321 20.32 -8.80 15.53
C ILE A 321 18.92 -9.09 16.12
N ASP A 322 18.85 -9.69 17.32
CA ASP A 322 17.57 -9.98 17.96
C ASP A 322 16.83 -8.69 18.35
N GLY A 323 17.58 -7.62 18.65
CA GLY A 323 17.02 -6.29 18.85
C GLY A 323 16.31 -5.75 17.61
N VAL A 324 16.83 -6.02 16.40
CA VAL A 324 16.15 -5.65 15.14
C VAL A 324 14.84 -6.43 15.01
N TRP A 325 14.86 -7.74 15.24
CA TRP A 325 13.68 -8.59 15.11
C TRP A 325 12.58 -8.21 16.11
N TYR A 326 12.92 -8.01 17.38
CA TYR A 326 11.94 -7.68 18.43
C TYR A 326 11.39 -6.26 18.34
N SER A 327 12.08 -5.33 17.68
CA SER A 327 11.57 -3.96 17.46
C SER A 327 10.23 -3.95 16.75
N MET A 328 10.01 -4.86 15.81
CA MET A 328 8.79 -4.92 14.99
C MET A 328 7.55 -5.30 15.83
N PRO A 329 7.50 -6.46 16.51
CA PRO A 329 6.33 -6.84 17.30
C PRO A 329 6.07 -5.90 18.48
N ILE A 330 7.11 -5.34 19.11
CA ILE A 330 6.94 -4.35 20.18
C ILE A 330 6.26 -3.08 19.64
N SER A 331 6.69 -2.61 18.47
CA SER A 331 6.05 -1.45 17.81
C SER A 331 4.61 -1.73 17.43
N ASP A 332 4.32 -2.90 16.87
CA ASP A 332 2.99 -3.27 16.43
C ASP A 332 2.01 -3.39 17.60
N PHE A 333 2.44 -4.02 18.70
CA PHE A 333 1.64 -4.12 19.91
C PHE A 333 1.37 -2.74 20.52
N SER A 334 2.41 -1.92 20.67
CA SER A 334 2.27 -0.57 21.23
C SER A 334 1.34 0.31 20.38
N ALA A 335 1.45 0.22 19.06
CA ALA A 335 0.58 0.95 18.15
C ALA A 335 -0.89 0.49 18.23
N ALA A 336 -1.13 -0.82 18.42
CA ALA A 336 -2.48 -1.35 18.61
C ALA A 336 -3.10 -0.86 19.92
N VAL A 337 -2.32 -0.79 21.01
CA VAL A 337 -2.77 -0.22 22.29
C VAL A 337 -3.12 1.27 22.12
N ILE A 338 -2.26 2.06 21.48
CA ILE A 338 -2.53 3.48 21.20
C ILE A 338 -3.81 3.63 20.37
N ALA A 339 -3.99 2.82 19.33
CA ALA A 339 -5.20 2.86 18.49
C ALA A 339 -6.46 2.55 19.30
N GLY A 340 -6.39 1.57 20.20
CA GLY A 340 -7.47 1.23 21.12
C GLY A 340 -7.83 2.37 22.06
N VAL A 341 -6.83 2.97 22.71
CA VAL A 341 -7.03 4.12 23.63
C VAL A 341 -7.65 5.32 22.88
N VAL A 342 -7.12 5.66 21.72
CA VAL A 342 -7.64 6.76 20.90
C VAL A 342 -9.08 6.47 20.46
N MET A 343 -9.40 5.21 20.12
CA MET A 343 -10.76 4.84 19.71
C MET A 343 -11.74 4.96 20.89
N VAL A 344 -11.38 4.45 22.06
CA VAL A 344 -12.21 4.58 23.29
C VAL A 344 -12.42 6.05 23.63
N TRP A 345 -11.35 6.86 23.62
CA TRP A 345 -11.46 8.30 23.88
C TRP A 345 -12.37 9.04 22.89
N TYR A 346 -12.36 8.63 21.63
CA TYR A 346 -13.18 9.25 20.59
C TYR A 346 -14.68 8.84 20.68
N MET A 347 -14.94 7.64 21.19
CA MET A 347 -16.32 7.11 21.32
C MET A 347 -17.04 7.60 22.57
N ASN A 348 -16.31 8.00 23.61
CA ASN A 348 -16.84 8.67 24.82
C ASN A 348 -16.95 10.18 24.60
#